data_77523d6cacaeeeb1281b914962e3d3e7
#
_entry.id   77523d6cacaeeeb1281b914962e3d3e7
#
_cell.length_a   1.000
_cell.length_b   1.000
_cell.length_c   1.000
_cell.angle_alpha   90.00
_cell.angle_beta   90.00
_cell.angle_gamma   90.00
#
_symmetry.space_group_name_H-M   'P 1'
#
loop_
_entity.id
_entity.type
_entity.pdbx_description
1 polymer ?
#
loop_
_entity_poly.entity_id
_entity_poly.type
_entity_poly.pdbx_seq_one_letter_code
_entity_poly.pdbx_strand_id
1 'polypeptide(L)'
;MLPNLNLSHMDLNVNRKLKKIVFLFLVLLFPLALFGQKKQIAQANEYIKSHKNLDKAEKVLSGLLNDSVSRNNSKVWLLLHEALLGQYEQGNEKVYLKQKCDTVGLFSLASKLFRCDIAFDSLEMRLQENNRLKIKHRQKHAEYLHAIRPNLFNAGAFYIKKAEYRKAIDFFEQYIDCAKQPLFSFYQYAKKDALMPHAGYWAMYCGYKLGDADLIMRYAPLAEQDTSMLNFVRQYEASAFLIKKDTVQYVNALKKGFDKYPNFAYFFPRLMEYYVRNGELENAMKVADRALSIDSTSVLFRFAKSTVLLNSGKYDECIDLCKQLISERDTMADAYYNIGLAYFNQAISLDKVRQRSASTRKKLTKFYEQSLPYMEKVRQLEPDKKELWLYPLYTIYLNLNMGKEFDEIDKIKNEYRNHH
;
A
#
# COMPACT_ATOMS: atom_id res chain seq x y z
N MET A 1 -45.49 -31.25 61.90
CA MET A 1 -44.80 -32.27 61.07
C MET A 1 -45.37 -32.26 59.65
N LEU A 2 -44.68 -31.69 58.73
CA LEU A 2 -45.02 -31.75 57.32
C LEU A 2 -43.99 -32.69 56.64
N PRO A 3 -44.38 -33.56 55.73
CA PRO A 3 -43.46 -34.52 55.13
C PRO A 3 -42.61 -33.85 54.04
N ASN A 4 -41.28 -34.04 54.08
CA ASN A 4 -40.32 -33.67 53.08
C ASN A 4 -40.62 -34.46 51.78
N LEU A 5 -41.14 -33.80 50.76
CA LEU A 5 -41.22 -34.31 49.39
C LEU A 5 -39.81 -34.24 48.71
N ASN A 6 -39.33 -35.43 48.41
CA ASN A 6 -38.02 -35.68 47.78
C ASN A 6 -38.04 -35.26 46.27
N LEU A 7 -37.81 -33.98 45.96
CA LEU A 7 -37.81 -33.41 44.61
C LEU A 7 -36.55 -33.77 43.78
N SER A 8 -35.53 -34.35 44.41
CA SER A 8 -34.25 -34.62 43.72
C SER A 8 -34.23 -35.83 42.78
N HIS A 9 -35.13 -36.80 42.98
CA HIS A 9 -35.20 -38.00 42.13
C HIS A 9 -36.09 -37.86 40.87
N MET A 10 -37.02 -36.91 40.86
CA MET A 10 -37.90 -36.67 39.70
C MET A 10 -37.18 -35.89 38.59
N ASP A 11 -36.35 -34.91 38.91
CA ASP A 11 -35.64 -34.10 37.93
C ASP A 11 -34.53 -34.87 37.17
N LEU A 12 -33.88 -35.82 37.82
CA LEU A 12 -32.84 -36.66 37.19
C LEU A 12 -33.44 -37.66 36.17
N ASN A 13 -34.64 -38.15 36.40
CA ASN A 13 -35.32 -39.09 35.51
C ASN A 13 -35.97 -38.40 34.30
N VAL A 14 -36.48 -37.19 34.47
CA VAL A 14 -37.01 -36.37 33.37
C VAL A 14 -35.85 -35.95 32.45
N ASN A 15 -34.72 -35.54 32.99
CA ASN A 15 -33.53 -35.18 32.22
C ASN A 15 -32.91 -36.36 31.46
N ARG A 16 -32.98 -37.58 32.03
CA ARG A 16 -32.54 -38.82 31.33
C ARG A 16 -33.50 -39.22 30.20
N LYS A 17 -34.80 -39.08 30.38
CA LYS A 17 -35.79 -39.36 29.33
C LYS A 17 -35.68 -38.31 28.20
N LEU A 18 -35.53 -37.03 28.54
CA LEU A 18 -35.33 -35.96 27.55
C LEU A 18 -34.06 -36.16 26.75
N LYS A 19 -32.95 -36.51 27.40
CA LYS A 19 -31.68 -36.84 26.70
C LYS A 19 -31.81 -38.06 25.80
N LYS A 20 -32.56 -39.09 26.20
CA LYS A 20 -32.83 -40.25 25.35
C LYS A 20 -33.72 -39.91 24.15
N ILE A 21 -34.74 -39.07 24.34
CA ILE A 21 -35.61 -38.59 23.24
C ILE A 21 -34.83 -37.74 22.26
N VAL A 22 -34.00 -36.79 22.73
CA VAL A 22 -33.14 -35.96 21.90
C VAL A 22 -32.10 -36.81 21.15
N PHE A 23 -31.53 -37.82 21.82
CA PHE A 23 -30.60 -38.77 21.18
C PHE A 23 -31.33 -39.63 20.13
N LEU A 24 -32.53 -40.09 20.37
CA LEU A 24 -33.34 -40.86 19.41
C LEU A 24 -33.75 -40.00 18.20
N PHE A 25 -34.09 -38.73 18.42
CA PHE A 25 -34.36 -37.75 17.36
C PHE A 25 -33.11 -37.47 16.49
N LEU A 26 -31.94 -37.30 17.11
CA LEU A 26 -30.66 -37.16 16.39
C LEU A 26 -30.31 -38.40 15.57
N VAL A 27 -30.56 -39.61 16.10
CA VAL A 27 -30.32 -40.89 15.39
C VAL A 27 -31.28 -41.07 14.22
N LEU A 28 -32.52 -40.58 14.33
CA LEU A 28 -33.52 -40.65 13.23
C LEU A 28 -33.32 -39.58 12.17
N LEU A 29 -32.78 -38.40 12.51
CA LEU A 29 -32.46 -37.32 11.56
C LEU A 29 -31.19 -37.60 10.75
N PHE A 30 -30.27 -38.39 11.30
CA PHE A 30 -28.98 -38.69 10.66
C PHE A 30 -29.12 -39.43 9.31
N PRO A 31 -29.93 -40.50 9.17
CA PRO A 31 -30.13 -41.16 7.87
C PRO A 31 -30.88 -40.28 6.86
N LEU A 32 -31.82 -39.43 7.29
CA LEU A 32 -32.52 -38.50 6.39
C LEU A 32 -31.58 -37.47 5.78
N ALA A 33 -30.63 -36.92 6.56
CA ALA A 33 -29.61 -36.02 6.09
C ALA A 33 -28.66 -36.71 5.06
N LEU A 34 -28.25 -37.95 5.31
CA LEU A 34 -27.43 -38.73 4.39
C LEU A 34 -28.14 -39.06 3.07
N PHE A 35 -29.46 -39.34 3.10
CA PHE A 35 -30.25 -39.53 1.86
C PHE A 35 -30.37 -38.23 1.06
N GLY A 36 -30.55 -37.08 1.73
CA GLY A 36 -30.54 -35.76 1.11
C GLY A 36 -29.23 -35.46 0.40
N GLN A 37 -28.10 -35.71 1.05
CA GLN A 37 -26.76 -35.50 0.46
C GLN A 37 -26.51 -36.39 -0.75
N LYS A 38 -26.88 -37.68 -0.69
CA LYS A 38 -26.74 -38.60 -1.84
C LYS A 38 -27.52 -38.12 -3.06
N LYS A 39 -28.74 -37.62 -2.86
CA LYS A 39 -29.57 -37.06 -3.94
C LYS A 39 -28.96 -35.80 -4.54
N GLN A 40 -28.42 -34.90 -3.69
CA GLN A 40 -27.74 -33.69 -4.15
C GLN A 40 -26.47 -34.00 -4.97
N ILE A 41 -25.65 -34.97 -4.51
CA ILE A 41 -24.46 -35.44 -5.24
C ILE A 41 -24.85 -36.05 -6.59
N ALA A 42 -25.90 -36.86 -6.64
CA ALA A 42 -26.40 -37.45 -7.88
C ALA A 42 -26.88 -36.37 -8.88
N GLN A 43 -27.63 -35.38 -8.40
CA GLN A 43 -28.09 -34.27 -9.22
C GLN A 43 -26.94 -33.41 -9.77
N ALA A 44 -25.95 -33.08 -8.94
CA ALA A 44 -24.75 -32.36 -9.38
C ALA A 44 -23.99 -33.14 -10.44
N ASN A 45 -23.83 -34.47 -10.28
CA ASN A 45 -23.19 -35.32 -11.26
C ASN A 45 -23.94 -35.37 -12.61
N GLU A 46 -25.26 -35.30 -12.59
CA GLU A 46 -26.07 -35.20 -13.81
C GLU A 46 -25.83 -33.89 -14.57
N TYR A 47 -25.78 -32.76 -13.85
CA TYR A 47 -25.42 -31.46 -14.44
C TYR A 47 -24.03 -31.48 -15.08
N ILE A 48 -23.04 -32.10 -14.42
CA ILE A 48 -21.66 -32.22 -14.92
C ILE A 48 -21.64 -33.10 -16.18
N LYS A 49 -22.25 -34.28 -16.17
CA LYS A 49 -22.30 -35.18 -17.31
C LYS A 49 -22.98 -34.59 -18.54
N SER A 50 -23.99 -33.76 -18.34
CA SER A 50 -24.70 -33.09 -19.43
C SER A 50 -24.00 -31.82 -19.92
N HIS A 51 -22.91 -31.38 -19.26
CA HIS A 51 -22.25 -30.08 -19.49
C HIS A 51 -23.20 -28.88 -19.40
N LYS A 52 -24.33 -29.01 -18.70
CA LYS A 52 -25.34 -27.96 -18.50
C LYS A 52 -25.52 -27.65 -17.02
N ASN A 53 -25.81 -26.38 -16.71
CA ASN A 53 -26.02 -25.93 -15.33
C ASN A 53 -24.84 -26.23 -14.37
N LEU A 54 -23.59 -26.12 -14.88
CA LEU A 54 -22.39 -26.38 -14.08
C LEU A 54 -22.27 -25.44 -12.86
N ASP A 55 -22.81 -24.22 -12.97
CA ASP A 55 -22.94 -23.25 -11.88
C ASP A 55 -23.83 -23.77 -10.74
N LYS A 56 -24.93 -24.48 -11.09
CA LYS A 56 -25.79 -25.13 -10.10
C LYS A 56 -25.10 -26.32 -9.43
N ALA A 57 -24.32 -27.09 -10.21
CA ALA A 57 -23.51 -28.16 -9.65
C ALA A 57 -22.48 -27.62 -8.66
N GLU A 58 -21.75 -26.58 -9.02
CA GLU A 58 -20.80 -25.88 -8.15
C GLU A 58 -21.49 -25.44 -6.85
N LYS A 59 -22.62 -24.74 -6.94
CA LYS A 59 -23.34 -24.24 -5.76
C LYS A 59 -23.77 -25.35 -4.81
N VAL A 60 -24.29 -26.45 -5.33
CA VAL A 60 -24.71 -27.60 -4.55
C VAL A 60 -23.51 -28.26 -3.86
N LEU A 61 -22.43 -28.53 -4.61
CA LEU A 61 -21.26 -29.24 -4.09
C LEU A 61 -20.48 -28.38 -3.09
N SER A 62 -20.33 -27.07 -3.35
CA SER A 62 -19.71 -26.14 -2.39
C SER A 62 -20.54 -26.03 -1.11
N GLY A 63 -21.87 -26.06 -1.20
CA GLY A 63 -22.75 -26.08 -0.04
C GLY A 63 -22.57 -27.35 0.82
N LEU A 64 -22.37 -28.52 0.17
CA LEU A 64 -22.10 -29.77 0.87
C LEU A 64 -20.79 -29.76 1.66
N LEU A 65 -19.76 -29.00 1.22
CA LEU A 65 -18.49 -28.90 1.93
C LEU A 65 -18.57 -28.14 3.26
N ASN A 66 -19.69 -27.50 3.59
CA ASN A 66 -19.92 -26.94 4.92
C ASN A 66 -20.13 -28.03 5.98
N ASP A 67 -20.58 -29.21 5.56
CA ASP A 67 -20.74 -30.37 6.44
C ASP A 67 -19.44 -31.17 6.57
N SER A 68 -19.10 -31.61 7.78
CA SER A 68 -17.85 -32.32 8.07
C SER A 68 -17.75 -33.69 7.39
N VAL A 69 -18.86 -34.40 7.22
CA VAL A 69 -18.91 -35.73 6.58
C VAL A 69 -18.63 -35.58 5.09
N SER A 70 -19.32 -34.64 4.43
CA SER A 70 -19.15 -34.33 3.01
C SER A 70 -17.76 -33.77 2.71
N ARG A 71 -17.19 -32.96 3.61
CA ARG A 71 -15.82 -32.42 3.47
C ARG A 71 -14.74 -33.52 3.44
N ASN A 72 -14.99 -34.66 4.06
CA ASN A 72 -14.11 -35.83 4.05
C ASN A 72 -14.43 -36.81 2.92
N ASN A 73 -15.38 -36.50 2.04
CA ASN A 73 -15.77 -37.34 0.92
C ASN A 73 -15.06 -36.90 -0.38
N SER A 74 -14.05 -37.64 -0.82
CA SER A 74 -13.27 -37.38 -2.04
C SER A 74 -14.15 -37.17 -3.27
N LYS A 75 -15.30 -37.87 -3.38
CA LYS A 75 -16.22 -37.75 -4.51
C LYS A 75 -16.82 -36.34 -4.62
N VAL A 76 -17.11 -35.69 -3.50
CA VAL A 76 -17.65 -34.30 -3.52
C VAL A 76 -16.61 -33.34 -4.10
N TRP A 77 -15.35 -33.48 -3.69
CA TRP A 77 -14.25 -32.63 -4.20
C TRP A 77 -13.99 -32.87 -5.69
N LEU A 78 -13.97 -34.12 -6.15
CA LEU A 78 -13.77 -34.45 -7.56
C LEU A 78 -14.89 -33.86 -8.43
N LEU A 79 -16.14 -34.02 -8.02
CA LEU A 79 -17.27 -33.43 -8.75
C LEU A 79 -17.22 -31.90 -8.73
N LEU A 80 -16.80 -31.29 -7.62
CA LEU A 80 -16.62 -29.82 -7.54
C LEU A 80 -15.52 -29.36 -8.50
N HIS A 81 -14.39 -30.05 -8.53
CA HIS A 81 -13.32 -29.79 -9.50
C HIS A 81 -13.87 -29.88 -10.95
N GLU A 82 -14.60 -30.94 -11.30
CA GLU A 82 -15.18 -31.12 -12.65
C GLU A 82 -16.18 -30.00 -13.01
N ALA A 83 -17.01 -29.57 -12.05
CA ALA A 83 -17.95 -28.48 -12.25
C ALA A 83 -17.26 -27.13 -12.49
N LEU A 84 -16.21 -26.83 -11.69
CA LEU A 84 -15.42 -25.62 -11.82
C LEU A 84 -14.59 -25.63 -13.13
N LEU A 85 -13.97 -26.77 -13.43
CA LEU A 85 -13.17 -26.97 -14.64
C LEU A 85 -14.03 -26.75 -15.88
N GLY A 86 -15.19 -27.41 -15.97
CA GLY A 86 -16.09 -27.25 -17.10
C GLY A 86 -16.58 -25.80 -17.32
N GLN A 87 -16.87 -25.06 -16.24
CA GLN A 87 -17.20 -23.64 -16.34
C GLN A 87 -16.00 -22.81 -16.83
N TYR A 88 -14.81 -23.10 -16.32
CA TYR A 88 -13.59 -22.39 -16.72
C TYR A 88 -13.27 -22.63 -18.20
N GLU A 89 -13.33 -23.89 -18.66
CA GLU A 89 -13.10 -24.27 -20.07
C GLU A 89 -14.09 -23.59 -21.01
N GLN A 90 -15.37 -23.58 -20.67
CA GLN A 90 -16.42 -22.86 -21.46
C GLN A 90 -16.14 -21.36 -21.54
N GLY A 91 -15.66 -20.75 -20.45
CA GLY A 91 -15.26 -19.34 -20.43
C GLY A 91 -14.00 -19.08 -21.25
N ASN A 92 -12.99 -19.94 -21.12
CA ASN A 92 -11.71 -19.82 -21.82
C ASN A 92 -11.86 -20.05 -23.34
N GLU A 93 -12.75 -20.93 -23.77
CA GLU A 93 -13.11 -21.13 -25.18
C GLU A 93 -13.62 -19.83 -25.80
N LYS A 94 -14.50 -19.08 -25.10
CA LYS A 94 -14.99 -17.77 -25.57
C LYS A 94 -13.85 -16.76 -25.75
N VAL A 95 -12.86 -16.77 -24.84
CA VAL A 95 -11.66 -15.91 -24.96
C VAL A 95 -10.86 -16.30 -26.21
N TYR A 96 -10.63 -17.60 -26.42
CA TYR A 96 -9.91 -18.11 -27.59
C TYR A 96 -10.61 -17.74 -28.90
N LEU A 97 -11.93 -17.87 -28.95
CA LEU A 97 -12.77 -17.50 -30.10
C LEU A 97 -13.01 -15.99 -30.23
N LYS A 98 -12.38 -15.15 -29.40
CA LYS A 98 -12.54 -13.69 -29.37
C LYS A 98 -14.01 -13.24 -29.19
N GLN A 99 -14.79 -14.04 -28.53
CA GLN A 99 -16.17 -13.72 -28.16
C GLN A 99 -16.24 -12.91 -26.86
N LYS A 100 -17.39 -12.26 -26.62
CA LYS A 100 -17.61 -11.57 -25.34
C LYS A 100 -17.53 -12.56 -24.18
N CYS A 101 -16.57 -12.35 -23.29
CA CYS A 101 -16.34 -13.19 -22.12
C CYS A 101 -16.44 -12.37 -20.83
N ASP A 102 -16.94 -12.99 -19.76
CA ASP A 102 -16.86 -12.47 -18.40
C ASP A 102 -15.47 -12.74 -17.83
N THR A 103 -14.54 -11.81 -18.05
CA THR A 103 -13.16 -11.88 -17.54
C THR A 103 -13.11 -11.99 -16.02
N VAL A 104 -13.99 -11.29 -15.30
CA VAL A 104 -14.05 -11.33 -13.83
C VAL A 104 -14.50 -12.71 -13.35
N GLY A 105 -15.54 -13.26 -13.99
CA GLY A 105 -16.00 -14.61 -13.70
C GLY A 105 -14.93 -15.66 -13.99
N LEU A 106 -14.19 -15.51 -15.09
CA LEU A 106 -13.11 -16.44 -15.46
C LEU A 106 -11.95 -16.43 -14.42
N PHE A 107 -11.53 -15.25 -13.97
CA PHE A 107 -10.53 -15.14 -12.89
C PHE A 107 -11.03 -15.73 -11.56
N SER A 108 -12.30 -15.52 -11.24
CA SER A 108 -12.93 -16.10 -10.06
C SER A 108 -12.94 -17.64 -10.13
N LEU A 109 -13.26 -18.21 -11.30
CA LEU A 109 -13.25 -19.66 -11.51
C LEU A 109 -11.84 -20.24 -11.40
N ALA A 110 -10.82 -19.56 -11.98
CA ALA A 110 -9.42 -19.95 -11.78
C ALA A 110 -9.05 -19.99 -10.28
N SER A 111 -9.33 -18.93 -9.54
CA SER A 111 -9.09 -18.88 -8.09
C SER A 111 -9.79 -20.00 -7.32
N LYS A 112 -11.06 -20.31 -7.66
CA LYS A 112 -11.81 -21.40 -7.04
C LYS A 112 -11.21 -22.78 -7.34
N LEU A 113 -10.73 -23.02 -8.57
CA LEU A 113 -10.05 -24.24 -8.95
C LEU A 113 -8.78 -24.47 -8.10
N PHE A 114 -7.94 -23.44 -7.96
CA PHE A 114 -6.75 -23.55 -7.10
C PHE A 114 -7.12 -23.90 -5.67
N ARG A 115 -8.11 -23.21 -5.08
CA ARG A 115 -8.57 -23.48 -3.71
C ARG A 115 -9.14 -24.88 -3.55
N CYS A 116 -9.93 -25.33 -4.52
CA CYS A 116 -10.55 -26.66 -4.54
C CYS A 116 -9.47 -27.74 -4.54
N ASP A 117 -8.53 -27.68 -5.49
CA ASP A 117 -7.56 -28.75 -5.69
C ASP A 117 -6.49 -28.79 -4.61
N ILE A 118 -6.08 -27.64 -4.07
CA ILE A 118 -5.17 -27.57 -2.91
C ILE A 118 -5.85 -28.20 -1.68
N ALA A 119 -7.11 -27.90 -1.43
CA ALA A 119 -7.87 -28.48 -0.31
C ALA A 119 -8.08 -29.99 -0.49
N PHE A 120 -8.37 -30.43 -1.71
CA PHE A 120 -8.52 -31.83 -2.06
C PHE A 120 -7.20 -32.60 -1.92
N ASP A 121 -6.08 -32.06 -2.41
CA ASP A 121 -4.75 -32.66 -2.21
C ASP A 121 -4.42 -32.84 -0.72
N SER A 122 -4.74 -31.85 0.10
CA SER A 122 -4.57 -31.92 1.55
C SER A 122 -5.45 -33.01 2.18
N LEU A 123 -6.64 -33.24 1.64
CA LEU A 123 -7.50 -34.36 2.06
C LEU A 123 -6.89 -35.72 1.69
N GLU A 124 -6.43 -35.88 0.43
CA GLU A 124 -5.79 -37.13 -0.02
C GLU A 124 -4.55 -37.45 0.82
N MET A 125 -3.73 -36.45 1.17
CA MET A 125 -2.58 -36.63 2.06
C MET A 125 -2.98 -37.18 3.43
N ARG A 126 -3.98 -36.59 4.09
CA ARG A 126 -4.47 -37.04 5.39
C ARG A 126 -5.05 -38.47 5.34
N LEU A 127 -5.71 -38.82 4.23
CA LEU A 127 -6.25 -40.17 4.03
C LEU A 127 -5.15 -41.19 3.78
N GLN A 128 -4.04 -40.81 3.12
CA GLN A 128 -2.86 -41.62 2.93
C GLN A 128 -2.14 -41.89 4.25
N GLU A 129 -1.89 -40.86 5.08
CA GLU A 129 -1.27 -40.99 6.41
C GLU A 129 -2.01 -41.98 7.29
N ASN A 130 -3.33 -42.07 7.13
CA ASN A 130 -4.17 -43.05 7.83
C ASN A 130 -4.25 -44.42 7.12
N ASN A 131 -3.37 -44.70 6.15
CA ASN A 131 -3.33 -45.92 5.35
C ASN A 131 -4.65 -46.28 4.62
N ARG A 132 -5.46 -45.29 4.29
CA ARG A 132 -6.80 -45.48 3.69
C ARG A 132 -6.83 -45.33 2.18
N LEU A 133 -6.01 -44.46 1.60
CA LEU A 133 -5.99 -44.16 0.16
C LEU A 133 -4.61 -43.74 -0.31
N LYS A 134 -4.29 -43.94 -1.60
CA LYS A 134 -3.12 -43.34 -2.25
C LYS A 134 -3.46 -41.97 -2.82
N ILE A 135 -2.50 -41.04 -2.86
CA ILE A 135 -2.64 -39.77 -3.57
C ILE A 135 -2.69 -40.05 -5.07
N LYS A 136 -3.86 -39.96 -5.66
CA LYS A 136 -4.10 -40.36 -7.06
C LYS A 136 -4.17 -39.18 -8.02
N HIS A 137 -4.65 -38.03 -7.55
CA HIS A 137 -5.06 -36.93 -8.42
C HIS A 137 -4.04 -35.80 -8.48
N ARG A 138 -3.04 -35.79 -7.57
CA ARG A 138 -2.03 -34.74 -7.44
C ARG A 138 -1.38 -34.35 -8.76
N GLN A 139 -0.85 -35.31 -9.49
CA GLN A 139 -0.11 -35.01 -10.71
C GLN A 139 -0.99 -34.34 -11.75
N LYS A 140 -2.15 -34.91 -12.05
CA LYS A 140 -3.09 -34.40 -13.06
C LYS A 140 -3.60 -33.00 -12.71
N HIS A 141 -3.98 -32.76 -11.45
CA HIS A 141 -4.45 -31.45 -10.98
C HIS A 141 -3.30 -30.44 -11.02
N ALA A 142 -2.11 -30.82 -10.58
CA ALA A 142 -0.95 -29.94 -10.61
C ALA A 142 -0.57 -29.52 -12.05
N GLU A 143 -0.57 -30.43 -13.01
CA GLU A 143 -0.30 -30.14 -14.42
C GLU A 143 -1.28 -29.13 -15.00
N TYR A 144 -2.58 -29.36 -14.78
CA TYR A 144 -3.61 -28.46 -15.26
C TYR A 144 -3.51 -27.06 -14.59
N LEU A 145 -3.40 -27.02 -13.27
CA LEU A 145 -3.28 -25.77 -12.55
C LEU A 145 -2.00 -25.01 -12.88
N HIS A 146 -0.89 -25.74 -13.14
CA HIS A 146 0.35 -25.11 -13.60
C HIS A 146 0.14 -24.33 -14.91
N ALA A 147 -0.58 -24.93 -15.87
CA ALA A 147 -0.87 -24.29 -17.15
C ALA A 147 -1.70 -23.00 -17.01
N ILE A 148 -2.64 -22.95 -16.06
CA ILE A 148 -3.50 -21.78 -15.85
C ILE A 148 -3.02 -20.83 -14.74
N ARG A 149 -1.95 -21.17 -13.99
CA ARG A 149 -1.41 -20.36 -12.90
C ARG A 149 -1.07 -18.91 -13.30
N PRO A 150 -0.56 -18.62 -14.52
CA PRO A 150 -0.36 -17.23 -14.96
C PRO A 150 -1.63 -16.37 -14.90
N ASN A 151 -2.82 -16.96 -14.96
CA ASN A 151 -4.07 -16.21 -14.87
C ASN A 151 -4.33 -15.65 -13.47
N LEU A 152 -3.74 -16.20 -12.42
CA LEU A 152 -3.76 -15.57 -11.09
C LEU A 152 -2.96 -14.27 -11.09
N PHE A 153 -1.77 -14.26 -11.70
CA PHE A 153 -0.97 -13.06 -11.85
C PHE A 153 -1.68 -12.01 -12.72
N ASN A 154 -2.24 -12.43 -13.86
CA ASN A 154 -2.99 -11.56 -14.76
C ASN A 154 -4.22 -10.95 -14.08
N ALA A 155 -4.91 -11.71 -13.24
CA ALA A 155 -6.03 -11.21 -12.43
C ALA A 155 -5.58 -10.12 -11.44
N GLY A 156 -4.47 -10.35 -10.74
CA GLY A 156 -3.88 -9.33 -9.87
C GLY A 156 -3.58 -8.03 -10.62
N ALA A 157 -2.92 -8.13 -11.79
CA ALA A 157 -2.62 -6.99 -12.65
C ALA A 157 -3.88 -6.28 -13.17
N PHE A 158 -4.92 -7.05 -13.51
CA PHE A 158 -6.22 -6.51 -13.93
C PHE A 158 -6.88 -5.68 -12.82
N TYR A 159 -6.87 -6.15 -11.57
CA TYR A 159 -7.45 -5.44 -10.45
C TYR A 159 -6.61 -4.22 -10.02
N ILE A 160 -5.29 -4.25 -10.21
CA ILE A 160 -4.44 -3.04 -10.03
C ILE A 160 -4.88 -1.93 -10.98
N LYS A 161 -5.11 -2.23 -12.26
CA LYS A 161 -5.58 -1.25 -13.26
C LYS A 161 -6.94 -0.64 -12.88
N LYS A 162 -7.74 -1.36 -12.11
CA LYS A 162 -9.03 -0.88 -11.58
C LYS A 162 -8.91 -0.21 -10.20
N ALA A 163 -7.72 -0.08 -9.64
CA ALA A 163 -7.46 0.38 -8.29
C ALA A 163 -8.16 -0.45 -7.18
N GLU A 164 -8.54 -1.69 -7.49
CA GLU A 164 -9.16 -2.64 -6.56
C GLU A 164 -8.08 -3.46 -5.84
N TYR A 165 -7.21 -2.77 -5.07
CA TYR A 165 -5.98 -3.36 -4.50
C TYR A 165 -6.21 -4.53 -3.56
N ARG A 166 -7.33 -4.57 -2.83
CA ARG A 166 -7.67 -5.70 -1.95
C ARG A 166 -7.92 -6.98 -2.75
N LYS A 167 -8.62 -6.88 -3.87
CA LYS A 167 -8.80 -8.02 -4.78
C LYS A 167 -7.50 -8.40 -5.50
N ALA A 168 -6.71 -7.41 -5.89
CA ALA A 168 -5.45 -7.66 -6.56
C ALA A 168 -4.51 -8.51 -5.68
N ILE A 169 -4.40 -8.16 -4.38
CA ILE A 169 -3.52 -8.88 -3.46
C ILE A 169 -3.98 -10.32 -3.25
N ASP A 170 -5.31 -10.59 -3.17
CA ASP A 170 -5.84 -11.95 -3.02
C ASP A 170 -5.35 -12.88 -4.14
N PHE A 171 -5.22 -12.37 -5.36
CA PHE A 171 -4.72 -13.14 -6.51
C PHE A 171 -3.20 -13.29 -6.49
N PHE A 172 -2.45 -12.23 -6.16
CA PHE A 172 -0.99 -12.35 -6.02
C PHE A 172 -0.61 -13.27 -4.86
N GLU A 173 -1.33 -13.24 -3.74
CA GLU A 173 -1.15 -14.18 -2.63
C GLU A 173 -1.34 -15.63 -3.08
N GLN A 174 -2.42 -15.93 -3.79
CA GLN A 174 -2.65 -17.27 -4.33
C GLN A 174 -1.54 -17.70 -5.28
N TYR A 175 -1.08 -16.79 -6.16
CA TYR A 175 0.03 -17.07 -7.07
C TYR A 175 1.31 -17.42 -6.31
N ILE A 176 1.67 -16.64 -5.28
CA ILE A 176 2.86 -16.83 -4.45
C ILE A 176 2.73 -18.08 -3.59
N ASP A 177 1.57 -18.30 -2.98
CA ASP A 177 1.34 -19.41 -2.06
C ASP A 177 1.35 -20.78 -2.75
N CYS A 178 1.16 -20.85 -4.06
CA CYS A 178 1.39 -22.08 -4.83
C CYS A 178 2.80 -22.66 -4.56
N ALA A 179 3.81 -21.84 -4.32
CA ALA A 179 5.17 -22.28 -4.04
C ALA A 179 5.31 -23.06 -2.72
N LYS A 180 4.36 -22.91 -1.80
CA LYS A 180 4.35 -23.56 -0.48
C LYS A 180 3.48 -24.82 -0.46
N GLN A 181 2.66 -25.04 -1.51
CA GLN A 181 1.70 -26.14 -1.53
C GLN A 181 2.35 -27.45 -1.97
N PRO A 182 2.15 -28.57 -1.25
CA PRO A 182 2.63 -29.89 -1.62
C PRO A 182 2.20 -30.31 -3.02
N LEU A 183 1.00 -29.91 -3.46
CA LEU A 183 0.46 -30.11 -4.80
C LEU A 183 1.45 -29.69 -5.90
N PHE A 184 2.20 -28.60 -5.69
CA PHE A 184 3.11 -28.04 -6.69
C PHE A 184 4.61 -28.30 -6.40
N SER A 185 4.94 -29.19 -5.48
CA SER A 185 6.34 -29.44 -5.05
C SER A 185 7.29 -29.75 -6.20
N PHE A 186 6.82 -30.47 -7.23
CA PHE A 186 7.58 -30.80 -8.44
C PHE A 186 8.07 -29.58 -9.21
N TYR A 187 7.27 -28.50 -9.27
CA TYR A 187 7.59 -27.30 -10.05
C TYR A 187 8.63 -26.39 -9.40
N GLN A 188 8.84 -26.49 -8.08
CA GLN A 188 9.83 -25.69 -7.33
C GLN A 188 9.72 -24.18 -7.60
N TYR A 189 8.50 -23.65 -7.62
CA TYR A 189 8.24 -22.25 -7.98
C TYR A 189 9.10 -21.22 -7.24
N ALA A 190 9.36 -21.43 -5.94
CA ALA A 190 10.22 -20.53 -5.17
C ALA A 190 11.64 -20.35 -5.76
N LYS A 191 12.13 -21.33 -6.56
CA LYS A 191 13.47 -21.29 -7.13
C LYS A 191 13.48 -21.07 -8.64
N LYS A 192 12.46 -21.55 -9.35
CA LYS A 192 12.46 -21.62 -10.82
C LYS A 192 11.53 -20.63 -11.50
N ASP A 193 10.60 -20.02 -10.76
CA ASP A 193 9.64 -19.08 -11.36
C ASP A 193 10.16 -17.64 -11.29
N ALA A 194 10.62 -17.15 -12.44
CA ALA A 194 11.15 -15.80 -12.59
C ALA A 194 10.10 -14.68 -12.29
N LEU A 195 8.79 -15.00 -12.34
CA LEU A 195 7.75 -14.03 -12.02
C LEU A 195 7.43 -13.95 -10.52
N MET A 196 7.96 -14.85 -9.69
CA MET A 196 7.72 -14.81 -8.24
C MET A 196 8.16 -13.50 -7.59
N PRO A 197 9.38 -12.97 -7.83
CA PRO A 197 9.78 -11.66 -7.29
C PRO A 197 8.87 -10.53 -7.76
N HIS A 198 8.44 -10.57 -9.00
CA HIS A 198 7.53 -9.58 -9.59
C HIS A 198 6.13 -9.63 -8.94
N ALA A 199 5.61 -10.84 -8.66
CA ALA A 199 4.37 -11.00 -7.90
C ALA A 199 4.52 -10.46 -6.47
N GLY A 200 5.67 -10.67 -5.82
CA GLY A 200 6.01 -10.07 -4.53
C GLY A 200 6.00 -8.54 -4.56
N TYR A 201 6.61 -7.96 -5.60
CA TYR A 201 6.60 -6.51 -5.79
C TYR A 201 5.17 -5.95 -5.94
N TRP A 202 4.32 -6.56 -6.75
CA TRP A 202 2.95 -6.08 -6.93
C TRP A 202 2.07 -6.30 -5.68
N ALA A 203 2.30 -7.38 -4.94
CA ALA A 203 1.65 -7.57 -3.64
C ALA A 203 2.07 -6.49 -2.63
N MET A 204 3.37 -6.18 -2.57
CA MET A 204 3.92 -5.08 -1.76
C MET A 204 3.36 -3.71 -2.18
N TYR A 205 3.25 -3.44 -3.49
CA TYR A 205 2.62 -2.23 -4.03
C TYR A 205 1.15 -2.11 -3.60
N CYS A 206 0.39 -3.22 -3.62
CA CYS A 206 -0.98 -3.22 -3.12
C CYS A 206 -1.02 -2.85 -1.63
N GLY A 207 -0.12 -3.40 -0.81
CA GLY A 207 0.04 -3.03 0.60
C GLY A 207 0.31 -1.53 0.77
N TYR A 208 1.21 -0.96 -0.03
CA TYR A 208 1.50 0.47 -0.05
C TYR A 208 0.25 1.31 -0.38
N LYS A 209 -0.51 0.93 -1.41
CA LYS A 209 -1.75 1.62 -1.81
C LYS A 209 -2.87 1.51 -0.77
N LEU A 210 -2.90 0.43 0.00
CA LEU A 210 -3.86 0.21 1.08
C LEU A 210 -3.43 0.85 2.41
N GLY A 211 -2.21 1.37 2.50
CA GLY A 211 -1.66 1.87 3.76
C GLY A 211 -1.41 0.76 4.79
N ASP A 212 -1.17 -0.46 4.35
CA ASP A 212 -0.99 -1.64 5.19
C ASP A 212 0.50 -2.00 5.29
N ALA A 213 1.13 -1.55 6.38
CA ALA A 213 2.55 -1.75 6.62
C ALA A 213 2.94 -3.22 6.77
N ASP A 214 2.05 -4.07 7.30
CA ASP A 214 2.35 -5.48 7.49
C ASP A 214 2.34 -6.23 6.16
N LEU A 215 1.44 -5.88 5.24
CA LEU A 215 1.48 -6.39 3.87
C LEU A 215 2.75 -5.95 3.13
N ILE A 216 3.16 -4.69 3.25
CA ILE A 216 4.40 -4.19 2.66
C ILE A 216 5.58 -5.05 3.14
N MET A 217 5.76 -5.18 4.46
CA MET A 217 6.90 -5.88 5.04
C MET A 217 6.87 -7.39 4.77
N ARG A 218 5.68 -7.99 4.64
CA ARG A 218 5.51 -9.42 4.33
C ARG A 218 6.11 -9.79 2.98
N TYR A 219 5.93 -8.94 1.96
CA TYR A 219 6.35 -9.21 0.60
C TYR A 219 7.70 -8.59 0.23
N ALA A 220 8.25 -7.70 1.06
CA ALA A 220 9.56 -7.08 0.82
C ALA A 220 10.68 -8.09 0.52
N PRO A 221 10.88 -9.19 1.28
CA PRO A 221 11.97 -10.14 1.02
C PRO A 221 11.85 -10.85 -0.34
N LEU A 222 10.63 -11.04 -0.84
CA LEU A 222 10.40 -11.62 -2.17
C LEU A 222 10.60 -10.56 -3.27
N ALA A 223 10.06 -9.34 -3.05
CA ALA A 223 10.17 -8.24 -3.99
C ALA A 223 11.62 -7.77 -4.20
N GLU A 224 12.48 -7.87 -3.18
CA GLU A 224 13.90 -7.53 -3.26
C GLU A 224 14.70 -8.38 -4.24
N GLN A 225 14.19 -9.55 -4.61
CA GLN A 225 14.83 -10.42 -5.60
C GLN A 225 14.66 -9.86 -7.03
N ASP A 226 13.70 -8.95 -7.26
CA ASP A 226 13.59 -8.19 -8.50
C ASP A 226 14.47 -6.93 -8.44
N THR A 227 15.69 -7.05 -8.97
CA THR A 227 16.67 -5.96 -8.92
C THR A 227 16.25 -4.71 -9.70
N SER A 228 15.33 -4.84 -10.66
CA SER A 228 14.85 -3.73 -11.48
C SER A 228 13.94 -2.75 -10.73
N MET A 229 13.32 -3.20 -9.63
CA MET A 229 12.34 -2.46 -8.84
C MET A 229 12.83 -2.06 -7.44
N LEU A 230 14.12 -2.28 -7.14
CA LEU A 230 14.66 -2.09 -5.77
C LEU A 230 14.49 -0.66 -5.22
N ASN A 231 14.54 0.36 -6.04
CA ASN A 231 14.30 1.75 -5.61
C ASN A 231 12.86 1.92 -5.08
N PHE A 232 11.86 1.34 -5.75
CA PHE A 232 10.47 1.35 -5.29
C PHE A 232 10.27 0.44 -4.07
N VAL A 233 10.91 -0.72 -4.03
CA VAL A 233 10.89 -1.60 -2.85
C VAL A 233 11.37 -0.82 -1.62
N ARG A 234 12.51 -0.13 -1.71
CA ARG A 234 13.04 0.71 -0.62
C ARG A 234 12.12 1.89 -0.27
N GLN A 235 11.45 2.48 -1.26
CA GLN A 235 10.41 3.49 -1.01
C GLN A 235 9.26 2.92 -0.19
N TYR A 236 8.75 1.74 -0.55
CA TYR A 236 7.60 1.15 0.15
C TYR A 236 7.99 0.70 1.56
N GLU A 237 9.20 0.17 1.78
CA GLU A 237 9.71 -0.14 3.12
C GLU A 237 9.77 1.11 4.00
N ALA A 238 10.33 2.21 3.49
CA ALA A 238 10.34 3.48 4.20
C ALA A 238 8.92 3.93 4.54
N SER A 239 7.99 3.81 3.59
CA SER A 239 6.58 4.13 3.82
C SER A 239 5.93 3.25 4.90
N ALA A 240 6.30 1.96 4.99
CA ALA A 240 5.81 1.07 6.04
C ALA A 240 6.25 1.53 7.44
N PHE A 241 7.50 1.97 7.60
CA PHE A 241 7.96 2.56 8.86
C PHE A 241 7.23 3.85 9.21
N LEU A 242 6.96 4.70 8.20
CA LEU A 242 6.16 5.91 8.40
C LEU A 242 4.73 5.59 8.88
N ILE A 243 4.08 4.62 8.26
CA ILE A 243 2.74 4.14 8.66
C ILE A 243 2.75 3.62 10.10
N LYS A 244 3.80 2.87 10.48
CA LYS A 244 4.00 2.35 11.85
C LYS A 244 4.42 3.43 12.84
N LYS A 245 4.63 4.67 12.40
CA LYS A 245 5.15 5.80 13.21
C LYS A 245 6.53 5.52 13.82
N ASP A 246 7.29 4.63 13.23
CA ASP A 246 8.67 4.35 13.62
C ASP A 246 9.62 5.34 12.91
N THR A 247 9.75 6.51 13.50
CA THR A 247 10.55 7.60 12.94
C THR A 247 12.01 7.24 12.77
N VAL A 248 12.56 6.45 13.70
CA VAL A 248 13.97 6.04 13.66
C VAL A 248 14.25 5.16 12.45
N GLN A 249 13.45 4.12 12.25
CA GLN A 249 13.58 3.23 11.09
C GLN A 249 13.24 3.94 9.79
N TYR A 250 12.26 4.84 9.80
CA TYR A 250 11.91 5.66 8.64
C TYR A 250 13.11 6.47 8.15
N VAL A 251 13.75 7.25 9.04
CA VAL A 251 14.91 8.08 8.69
C VAL A 251 16.09 7.21 8.24
N ASN A 252 16.33 6.08 8.88
CA ASN A 252 17.36 5.14 8.47
C ASN A 252 17.09 4.56 7.08
N ALA A 253 15.83 4.24 6.77
CA ALA A 253 15.43 3.78 5.44
C ALA A 253 15.61 4.87 4.37
N LEU A 254 15.27 6.13 4.69
CA LEU A 254 15.52 7.27 3.81
C LEU A 254 17.02 7.46 3.51
N LYS A 255 17.88 7.38 4.55
CA LYS A 255 19.36 7.48 4.38
C LYS A 255 19.88 6.39 3.46
N LYS A 256 19.56 5.13 3.73
CA LYS A 256 19.97 3.99 2.92
C LYS A 256 19.46 4.09 1.49
N GLY A 257 18.21 4.54 1.34
CA GLY A 257 17.61 4.76 0.03
C GLY A 257 18.31 5.86 -0.77
N PHE A 258 18.61 6.99 -0.14
CA PHE A 258 19.35 8.09 -0.76
C PHE A 258 20.80 7.70 -1.13
N ASP A 259 21.49 6.99 -0.25
CA ASP A 259 22.87 6.53 -0.53
C ASP A 259 22.95 5.63 -1.76
N LYS A 260 21.94 4.76 -1.96
CA LYS A 260 21.93 3.81 -3.07
C LYS A 260 21.27 4.37 -4.34
N TYR A 261 20.27 5.24 -4.19
CA TYR A 261 19.46 5.78 -5.29
C TYR A 261 19.30 7.30 -5.17
N PRO A 262 20.42 8.08 -5.25
CA PRO A 262 20.41 9.51 -4.97
C PRO A 262 19.51 10.32 -5.92
N ASN A 263 19.38 9.87 -7.17
CA ASN A 263 18.55 10.51 -8.19
C ASN A 263 17.08 10.06 -8.16
N PHE A 264 16.72 9.13 -7.27
CA PHE A 264 15.33 8.74 -7.12
C PHE A 264 14.59 9.76 -6.25
N ALA A 265 13.59 10.40 -6.82
CA ALA A 265 12.93 11.60 -6.28
C ALA A 265 12.22 11.43 -4.91
N TYR A 266 12.25 10.23 -4.32
CA TYR A 266 11.56 9.96 -3.08
C TYR A 266 12.36 10.29 -1.82
N PHE A 267 13.66 9.89 -1.77
CA PHE A 267 14.43 9.86 -0.52
C PHE A 267 14.95 11.22 -0.09
N PHE A 268 15.65 11.90 -1.00
CA PHE A 268 16.31 13.17 -0.69
C PHE A 268 15.36 14.25 -0.16
N PRO A 269 14.23 14.58 -0.82
CA PRO A 269 13.35 15.64 -0.33
C PRO A 269 12.78 15.35 1.07
N ARG A 270 12.42 14.09 1.34
CA ARG A 270 11.87 13.67 2.64
C ARG A 270 12.90 13.69 3.75
N LEU A 271 14.13 13.32 3.43
CA LEU A 271 15.23 13.38 4.38
C LEU A 271 15.57 14.83 4.74
N MET A 272 15.58 15.73 3.74
CA MET A 272 15.77 17.16 3.94
C MET A 272 14.65 17.78 4.76
N GLU A 273 13.40 17.49 4.40
CA GLU A 273 12.23 17.94 5.17
C GLU A 273 12.30 17.52 6.63
N TYR A 274 12.62 16.25 6.88
CA TYR A 274 12.77 15.73 8.24
C TYR A 274 13.80 16.51 9.05
N TYR A 275 15.01 16.69 8.52
CA TYR A 275 16.08 17.38 9.27
C TYR A 275 15.77 18.86 9.48
N VAL A 276 15.24 19.55 8.46
CA VAL A 276 14.90 20.98 8.59
C VAL A 276 13.80 21.20 9.62
N ARG A 277 12.73 20.38 9.59
CA ARG A 277 11.61 20.48 10.55
C ARG A 277 12.01 20.19 11.99
N ASN A 278 12.99 19.32 12.20
CA ASN A 278 13.49 19.01 13.55
C ASN A 278 14.64 19.92 14.00
N GLY A 279 15.02 20.91 13.20
CA GLY A 279 16.13 21.81 13.53
C GLY A 279 17.52 21.15 13.44
N GLU A 280 17.63 19.97 12.85
CA GLU A 280 18.87 19.22 12.64
C GLU A 280 19.65 19.75 11.43
N LEU A 281 19.94 21.06 11.42
CA LEU A 281 20.48 21.76 10.25
C LEU A 281 21.86 21.25 9.84
N GLU A 282 22.68 20.78 10.77
CA GLU A 282 23.99 20.17 10.46
C GLU A 282 23.83 18.88 9.67
N ASN A 283 22.87 18.03 10.03
CA ASN A 283 22.57 16.80 9.30
C ASN A 283 21.98 17.12 7.92
N ALA A 284 21.09 18.11 7.84
CA ALA A 284 20.57 18.60 6.56
C ALA A 284 21.69 19.08 5.65
N MET A 285 22.66 19.85 6.19
CA MET A 285 23.81 20.36 5.42
C MET A 285 24.67 19.22 4.87
N LYS A 286 25.01 18.22 5.70
CA LYS A 286 25.77 17.03 5.26
C LYS A 286 25.09 16.31 4.12
N VAL A 287 23.76 16.15 4.18
CA VAL A 287 22.97 15.49 3.10
C VAL A 287 22.95 16.34 1.83
N ALA A 288 22.80 17.67 1.97
CA ALA A 288 22.84 18.58 0.82
C ALA A 288 24.22 18.61 0.14
N ASP A 289 25.29 18.65 0.93
CA ASP A 289 26.67 18.61 0.40
C ASP A 289 26.96 17.29 -0.30
N ARG A 290 26.51 16.18 0.27
CA ARG A 290 26.60 14.86 -0.37
C ARG A 290 25.80 14.80 -1.67
N ALA A 291 24.60 15.34 -1.70
CA ALA A 291 23.79 15.40 -2.93
C ALA A 291 24.52 16.19 -4.02
N LEU A 292 25.10 17.35 -3.69
CA LEU A 292 25.85 18.17 -4.63
C LEU A 292 27.19 17.55 -5.06
N SER A 293 27.78 16.65 -4.24
CA SER A 293 28.95 15.87 -4.68
C SER A 293 28.61 14.83 -5.74
N ILE A 294 27.34 14.42 -5.84
CA ILE A 294 26.83 13.47 -6.83
C ILE A 294 26.42 14.21 -8.13
N ASP A 295 25.65 15.29 -7.96
CA ASP A 295 25.22 16.16 -9.07
C ASP A 295 25.27 17.63 -8.64
N SER A 296 26.38 18.31 -8.93
CA SER A 296 26.57 19.71 -8.60
C SER A 296 25.68 20.67 -9.42
N THR A 297 25.08 20.18 -10.51
CA THR A 297 24.23 20.98 -11.40
C THR A 297 22.76 20.87 -11.07
N SER A 298 22.37 19.92 -10.23
CA SER A 298 20.98 19.70 -9.84
C SER A 298 20.36 20.94 -9.18
N VAL A 299 19.34 21.50 -9.83
CA VAL A 299 18.55 22.62 -9.31
C VAL A 299 17.91 22.25 -7.95
N LEU A 300 17.40 21.02 -7.82
CA LEU A 300 16.81 20.52 -6.58
C LEU A 300 17.82 20.52 -5.43
N PHE A 301 19.03 20.01 -5.67
CA PHE A 301 20.04 19.89 -4.61
C PHE A 301 20.59 21.26 -4.20
N ARG A 302 20.84 22.16 -5.17
CA ARG A 302 21.26 23.55 -4.91
C ARG A 302 20.19 24.31 -4.13
N PHE A 303 18.93 24.19 -4.52
CA PHE A 303 17.84 24.85 -3.82
C PHE A 303 17.67 24.30 -2.38
N ALA A 304 17.70 23.00 -2.20
CA ALA A 304 17.64 22.40 -0.86
C ALA A 304 18.78 22.90 0.04
N LYS A 305 20.02 23.01 -0.50
CA LYS A 305 21.15 23.59 0.23
C LYS A 305 20.90 25.06 0.59
N SER A 306 20.35 25.87 -0.33
CA SER A 306 20.04 27.27 -0.05
C SER A 306 19.04 27.43 1.11
N THR A 307 18.04 26.55 1.18
CA THR A 307 17.07 26.52 2.28
C THR A 307 17.74 26.18 3.63
N VAL A 308 18.67 25.23 3.64
CA VAL A 308 19.43 24.92 4.87
C VAL A 308 20.32 26.09 5.29
N LEU A 309 21.00 26.75 4.32
CA LEU A 309 21.82 27.94 4.59
C LEU A 309 20.98 29.07 5.17
N LEU A 310 19.78 29.33 4.61
CA LEU A 310 18.84 30.31 5.13
C LEU A 310 18.47 30.04 6.61
N ASN A 311 18.07 28.79 6.89
CA ASN A 311 17.65 28.38 8.25
C ASN A 311 18.84 28.35 9.25
N SER A 312 20.08 28.18 8.74
CA SER A 312 21.29 28.22 9.54
C SER A 312 21.84 29.64 9.76
N GLY A 313 21.16 30.68 9.25
CA GLY A 313 21.61 32.06 9.34
C GLY A 313 22.81 32.41 8.45
N LYS A 314 23.19 31.52 7.54
CA LYS A 314 24.24 31.72 6.56
C LYS A 314 23.69 32.46 5.32
N TYR A 315 23.23 33.71 5.56
CA TYR A 315 22.43 34.45 4.61
C TYR A 315 23.18 34.78 3.32
N ASP A 316 24.46 35.17 3.39
CA ASP A 316 25.23 35.55 2.22
C ASP A 316 25.44 34.36 1.27
N GLU A 317 25.82 33.20 1.83
CA GLU A 317 25.94 31.95 1.06
C GLU A 317 24.60 31.52 0.40
N CYS A 318 23.47 31.70 1.14
CA CYS A 318 22.15 31.45 0.60
C CYS A 318 21.81 32.36 -0.59
N ILE A 319 22.10 33.67 -0.45
CA ILE A 319 21.85 34.67 -1.49
C ILE A 319 22.64 34.36 -2.74
N ASP A 320 23.94 34.06 -2.61
CA ASP A 320 24.82 33.77 -3.75
C ASP A 320 24.36 32.53 -4.51
N LEU A 321 23.99 31.46 -3.79
CA LEU A 321 23.48 30.22 -4.39
C LEU A 321 22.13 30.46 -5.10
N CYS A 322 21.21 31.18 -4.47
CA CYS A 322 19.91 31.49 -5.07
C CYS A 322 20.03 32.45 -6.28
N LYS A 323 20.96 33.40 -6.26
CA LYS A 323 21.25 34.26 -7.44
C LYS A 323 21.69 33.42 -8.66
N GLN A 324 22.48 32.37 -8.46
CA GLN A 324 22.82 31.44 -9.54
C GLN A 324 21.57 30.72 -10.05
N LEU A 325 20.70 30.24 -9.15
CA LEU A 325 19.48 29.57 -9.53
C LEU A 325 18.53 30.45 -10.36
N ILE A 326 18.31 31.71 -9.94
CA ILE A 326 17.44 32.63 -10.70
C ILE A 326 18.05 33.10 -12.01
N SER A 327 19.38 33.12 -12.13
CA SER A 327 20.03 33.42 -13.41
C SER A 327 19.82 32.33 -14.45
N GLU A 328 19.63 31.06 -14.02
CA GLU A 328 19.33 29.94 -14.88
C GLU A 328 17.81 29.78 -15.11
N ARG A 329 17.02 30.16 -14.13
CA ARG A 329 15.54 30.05 -14.16
C ARG A 329 14.91 31.25 -13.44
N ASP A 330 14.58 32.28 -14.17
CA ASP A 330 14.01 33.55 -13.68
C ASP A 330 12.56 33.44 -13.14
N THR A 331 11.92 32.30 -13.34
CA THR A 331 10.56 31.97 -12.83
C THR A 331 10.57 31.18 -11.53
N MET A 332 11.74 30.95 -10.91
CA MET A 332 11.85 30.14 -9.69
C MET A 332 11.51 30.97 -8.45
N ALA A 333 10.21 31.10 -8.16
CA ALA A 333 9.67 31.89 -7.03
C ALA A 333 10.33 31.54 -5.67
N ASP A 334 10.58 30.24 -5.42
CA ASP A 334 11.19 29.78 -4.17
C ASP A 334 12.62 30.32 -3.97
N ALA A 335 13.40 30.48 -5.03
CA ALA A 335 14.75 31.04 -4.95
C ALA A 335 14.70 32.56 -4.69
N TYR A 336 13.78 33.31 -5.32
CA TYR A 336 13.51 34.70 -4.98
C TYR A 336 13.08 34.85 -3.53
N TYR A 337 12.21 33.97 -3.05
CA TYR A 337 11.76 33.94 -1.66
C TYR A 337 12.93 33.76 -0.68
N ASN A 338 13.81 32.81 -0.91
CA ASN A 338 14.99 32.58 -0.07
C ASN A 338 15.92 33.80 -0.05
N ILE A 339 16.16 34.47 -1.18
CA ILE A 339 16.95 35.71 -1.20
C ILE A 339 16.26 36.82 -0.40
N GLY A 340 14.97 37.03 -0.66
CA GLY A 340 14.18 38.05 0.05
C GLY A 340 14.18 37.82 1.54
N LEU A 341 13.94 36.57 1.98
CA LEU A 341 13.99 36.20 3.41
C LEU A 341 15.40 36.34 4.01
N ALA A 342 16.44 36.02 3.28
CA ALA A 342 17.81 36.18 3.78
C ALA A 342 18.12 37.63 4.13
N TYR A 343 17.81 38.57 3.24
CA TYR A 343 17.93 39.99 3.53
C TYR A 343 16.97 40.47 4.62
N PHE A 344 15.74 40.01 4.61
CA PHE A 344 14.73 40.33 5.61
C PHE A 344 15.17 39.87 7.00
N ASN A 345 15.66 38.64 7.14
CA ASN A 345 16.13 38.11 8.42
C ASN A 345 17.40 38.83 8.94
N GLN A 346 18.29 39.29 8.05
CA GLN A 346 19.40 40.16 8.41
C GLN A 346 18.90 41.48 8.99
N ALA A 347 17.86 42.08 8.39
CA ALA A 347 17.23 43.28 8.91
C ALA A 347 16.59 43.06 10.29
N ILE A 348 15.75 41.99 10.43
CA ILE A 348 15.12 41.63 11.72
C ILE A 348 16.13 41.37 12.82
N SER A 349 17.28 40.76 12.50
CA SER A 349 18.35 40.50 13.48
C SER A 349 18.96 41.78 14.01
N LEU A 350 19.10 42.83 13.16
CA LEU A 350 19.56 44.14 13.59
C LEU A 350 18.46 44.90 14.36
N ASP A 351 17.17 44.68 14.01
CA ASP A 351 16.05 45.33 14.64
C ASP A 351 15.87 44.97 16.12
N LYS A 352 16.31 43.76 16.52
CA LYS A 352 16.28 43.29 17.92
C LYS A 352 17.31 43.99 18.84
N VAL A 353 18.25 44.76 18.31
CA VAL A 353 19.25 45.47 19.12
C VAL A 353 18.62 46.70 19.77
N ARG A 354 18.61 46.73 21.12
CA ARG A 354 17.94 47.79 21.93
C ARG A 354 18.50 49.18 21.71
N GLN A 355 19.80 49.35 21.52
CA GLN A 355 20.44 50.66 21.27
C GLN A 355 21.04 50.65 19.85
N ARG A 356 20.40 51.35 18.92
CA ARG A 356 20.80 51.42 17.53
C ARG A 356 21.59 52.66 17.24
N SER A 357 22.87 52.49 16.83
CA SER A 357 23.68 53.56 16.27
C SER A 357 23.07 54.00 14.90
N ALA A 358 23.44 55.22 14.47
CA ALA A 358 23.06 55.72 13.15
C ALA A 358 23.52 54.75 12.03
N SER A 359 24.70 54.13 12.18
CA SER A 359 25.22 53.15 11.22
C SER A 359 24.38 51.86 11.20
N THR A 360 23.90 51.38 12.37
CA THR A 360 23.00 50.25 12.46
C THR A 360 21.65 50.52 11.77
N ARG A 361 21.09 51.69 11.97
CA ARG A 361 19.85 52.11 11.28
C ARG A 361 20.03 52.10 9.77
N LYS A 362 21.13 52.70 9.27
CA LYS A 362 21.44 52.70 7.82
C LYS A 362 21.56 51.29 7.26
N LYS A 363 22.21 50.36 7.97
CA LYS A 363 22.33 48.96 7.56
C LYS A 363 20.95 48.24 7.54
N LEU A 364 20.11 48.49 8.54
CA LEU A 364 18.75 47.96 8.64
C LEU A 364 17.92 48.37 7.41
N THR A 365 17.90 49.70 7.10
CA THR A 365 17.17 50.21 5.93
C THR A 365 17.70 49.55 4.64
N LYS A 366 19.02 49.48 4.47
CA LYS A 366 19.64 48.84 3.31
C LYS A 366 19.19 47.37 3.12
N PHE A 367 19.08 46.59 4.19
CA PHE A 367 18.63 45.20 4.06
C PHE A 367 17.15 45.11 3.66
N TYR A 368 16.28 46.00 4.14
CA TYR A 368 14.90 46.05 3.65
C TYR A 368 14.83 46.49 2.17
N GLU A 369 15.63 47.48 1.76
CA GLU A 369 15.75 47.88 0.36
C GLU A 369 16.22 46.75 -0.55
N GLN A 370 17.14 45.91 -0.06
CA GLN A 370 17.64 44.74 -0.79
C GLN A 370 16.62 43.57 -0.83
N SER A 371 15.80 43.42 0.24
CA SER A 371 14.77 42.38 0.31
C SER A 371 13.60 42.68 -0.63
N LEU A 372 13.25 43.97 -0.75
CA LEU A 372 12.02 44.43 -1.43
C LEU A 372 11.85 43.84 -2.83
N PRO A 373 12.79 44.01 -3.79
CA PRO A 373 12.57 43.58 -5.16
C PRO A 373 12.38 42.05 -5.29
N TYR A 374 12.98 41.28 -4.40
CA TYR A 374 12.83 39.83 -4.39
C TYR A 374 11.46 39.41 -3.86
N MET A 375 10.95 40.04 -2.80
CA MET A 375 9.62 39.77 -2.25
C MET A 375 8.50 40.22 -3.18
N GLU A 376 8.66 41.37 -3.87
CA GLU A 376 7.74 41.79 -4.92
C GLU A 376 7.72 40.81 -6.10
N LYS A 377 8.89 40.26 -6.47
CA LYS A 377 8.98 39.23 -7.50
C LYS A 377 8.26 37.95 -7.08
N VAL A 378 8.35 37.54 -5.80
CA VAL A 378 7.56 36.42 -5.27
C VAL A 378 6.06 36.69 -5.39
N ARG A 379 5.60 37.89 -4.98
CA ARG A 379 4.20 38.31 -5.14
C ARG A 379 3.73 38.26 -6.60
N GLN A 380 4.59 38.67 -7.52
CA GLN A 380 4.30 38.62 -8.97
C GLN A 380 4.19 37.18 -9.50
N LEU A 381 5.08 36.29 -9.09
CA LEU A 381 5.14 34.91 -9.57
C LEU A 381 4.09 34.00 -8.90
N GLU A 382 3.79 34.25 -7.62
CA GLU A 382 2.89 33.43 -6.78
C GLU A 382 1.86 34.32 -6.06
N PRO A 383 0.98 35.01 -6.78
CA PRO A 383 0.03 35.98 -6.18
C PRO A 383 -0.95 35.33 -5.19
N ASP A 384 -1.30 34.08 -5.40
CA ASP A 384 -2.25 33.34 -4.56
C ASP A 384 -1.62 32.81 -3.27
N LYS A 385 -0.29 32.65 -3.21
CA LYS A 385 0.45 32.20 -2.02
C LYS A 385 0.79 33.36 -1.08
N LYS A 386 -0.27 34.01 -0.55
CA LYS A 386 -0.13 35.18 0.32
C LYS A 386 0.75 34.94 1.55
N GLU A 387 0.78 33.73 2.07
CA GLU A 387 1.62 33.32 3.20
C GLU A 387 3.12 33.55 2.96
N LEU A 388 3.59 33.56 1.70
CA LEU A 388 5.01 33.75 1.39
C LEU A 388 5.42 35.23 1.43
N TRP A 389 4.60 36.12 0.91
CA TRP A 389 4.99 37.51 0.66
C TRP A 389 4.27 38.56 1.49
N LEU A 390 3.08 38.28 2.02
CA LEU A 390 2.22 39.26 2.66
C LEU A 390 2.86 39.91 3.88
N TYR A 391 3.29 39.10 4.85
CA TYR A 391 3.89 39.65 6.08
C TYR A 391 5.30 40.24 5.85
N PRO A 392 6.18 39.63 5.06
CA PRO A 392 7.45 40.29 4.70
C PRO A 392 7.25 41.63 4.02
N LEU A 393 6.43 41.74 2.98
CA LEU A 393 6.18 43.02 2.29
C LEU A 393 5.52 44.06 3.21
N TYR A 394 4.55 43.66 4.04
CA TYR A 394 3.97 44.57 5.05
C TYR A 394 5.05 45.19 5.95
N THR A 395 5.97 44.38 6.44
CA THR A 395 7.04 44.87 7.33
C THR A 395 8.05 45.74 6.56
N ILE A 396 8.40 45.35 5.33
CA ILE A 396 9.33 46.09 4.48
C ILE A 396 8.75 47.47 4.15
N TYR A 397 7.52 47.56 3.64
CA TYR A 397 6.90 48.83 3.29
C TYR A 397 6.76 49.79 4.48
N LEU A 398 6.40 49.22 5.67
CA LEU A 398 6.36 50.01 6.90
C LEU A 398 7.71 50.62 7.25
N ASN A 399 8.80 49.84 7.20
CA ASN A 399 10.14 50.29 7.59
C ASN A 399 10.83 51.19 6.54
N LEU A 400 10.38 51.15 5.29
CA LEU A 400 10.85 52.02 4.21
C LEU A 400 9.99 53.27 4.03
N ASN A 401 8.95 53.47 4.87
CA ASN A 401 7.99 54.57 4.77
C ASN A 401 7.29 54.65 3.39
N MET A 402 6.97 53.52 2.79
CA MET A 402 6.28 53.41 1.51
C MET A 402 4.74 53.47 1.73
N GLY A 403 4.21 54.64 2.00
CA GLY A 403 2.83 54.81 2.50
C GLY A 403 1.77 54.20 1.59
N LYS A 404 1.84 54.45 0.27
CA LYS A 404 0.86 53.93 -0.68
C LYS A 404 0.85 52.41 -0.77
N GLU A 405 2.01 51.78 -0.88
CA GLU A 405 2.19 50.36 -0.94
C GLU A 405 1.85 49.68 0.40
N PHE A 406 2.14 50.40 1.51
CA PHE A 406 1.74 49.96 2.85
C PHE A 406 0.22 49.90 3.02
N ASP A 407 -0.49 50.92 2.60
CA ASP A 407 -1.97 50.98 2.69
C ASP A 407 -2.61 49.87 1.88
N GLU A 408 -2.07 49.55 0.69
CA GLU A 408 -2.54 48.46 -0.14
C GLU A 408 -2.32 47.10 0.53
N ILE A 409 -1.13 46.85 1.05
CA ILE A 409 -0.78 45.55 1.67
C ILE A 409 -1.51 45.34 3.01
N ASP A 410 -1.75 46.44 3.78
CA ASP A 410 -2.50 46.35 5.03
C ASP A 410 -3.96 45.97 4.79
N LYS A 411 -4.58 46.50 3.74
CA LYS A 411 -5.91 46.09 3.30
C LYS A 411 -5.96 44.59 2.99
N ILE A 412 -5.03 44.12 2.17
CA ILE A 412 -4.93 42.69 1.82
C ILE A 412 -4.72 41.81 3.06
N LYS A 413 -3.89 42.26 4.01
CA LYS A 413 -3.63 41.58 5.27
C LYS A 413 -4.88 41.46 6.13
N ASN A 414 -5.67 42.52 6.23
CA ASN A 414 -6.91 42.54 7.00
C ASN A 414 -7.97 41.61 6.37
N GLU A 415 -8.09 41.59 5.05
CA GLU A 415 -8.95 40.66 4.32
C GLU A 415 -8.51 39.21 4.55
N TYR A 416 -7.21 38.90 4.42
CA TYR A 416 -6.65 37.58 4.62
C TYR A 416 -6.88 37.05 6.04
N ARG A 417 -6.75 37.94 7.07
CA ARG A 417 -6.98 37.58 8.47
C ARG A 417 -8.44 37.27 8.79
N ASN A 418 -9.39 37.87 8.07
CA ASN A 418 -10.82 37.62 8.28
C ASN A 418 -11.32 36.31 7.66
N HIS A 419 -10.52 35.69 6.79
CA HIS A 419 -10.86 34.43 6.10
C HIS A 419 -10.11 33.21 6.62
N HIS A 420 -9.18 33.40 7.55
CA HIS A 420 -8.36 32.37 8.19
C HIS A 420 -8.25 32.58 9.70
#